data_4e0c83fe587b45d1177c031edda5577c
#
_entry.id   4e0c83fe587b45d1177c031edda5577c
#
_cell.length_a   1.000
_cell.length_b   1.000
_cell.length_c   1.000
_cell.angle_alpha   90.00
_cell.angle_beta   90.00
_cell.angle_gamma   90.00
#
_symmetry.space_group_name_H-M   'P 1'
#
loop_
_entity.id
_entity.type
_entity.pdbx_description
1 polymer ?
#
loop_
_entity_poly.entity_id
_entity_poly.type
_entity_poly.pdbx_seq_one_letter_code
_entity_poly.pdbx_strand_id
1 'polypeptide(L)'
;ELRNKGLMAIAVSLIAILIYIALRFEWRFALAAIISEIHDVVITLGAISLFKIDVNLDTLAAVLTVLGYSLNDTIIIFDRIREGIKTSKKTELAPIINESVSATLSRTVLTSGLTLATVVILYFFGGEMIQGFSLALIVGIIAGTLSSIFVASPTLLWFKFSVLEFRNKEIEKAKRKQDKERNRAMYEKGTV
;
A
#
# COMPACT_ATOMS: atom_id res chain seq x y z
N GLU A 1 18.35 -19.00 14.67
CA GLU A 1 16.92 -19.09 15.01
C GLU A 1 16.19 -17.78 14.64
N LEU A 2 16.66 -16.61 15.11
CA LEU A 2 16.06 -15.29 14.84
C LEU A 2 15.93 -15.01 13.34
N ARG A 3 16.94 -15.29 12.52
CA ARG A 3 16.91 -15.09 11.07
C ARG A 3 15.74 -15.85 10.41
N ASN A 4 15.56 -17.12 10.75
CA ASN A 4 14.53 -17.95 10.14
C ASN A 4 13.13 -17.52 10.59
N LYS A 5 12.97 -17.18 11.87
CA LYS A 5 11.71 -16.61 12.40
C LYS A 5 11.40 -15.26 11.77
N GLY A 6 12.42 -14.40 11.57
CA GLY A 6 12.27 -13.11 10.91
C GLY A 6 11.83 -13.23 9.45
N LEU A 7 12.49 -14.07 8.67
CA LEU A 7 12.11 -14.33 7.28
C LEU A 7 10.67 -14.90 7.17
N MET A 8 10.31 -15.81 8.09
CA MET A 8 8.96 -16.35 8.14
C MET A 8 7.93 -15.27 8.49
N ALA A 9 8.22 -14.38 9.44
CA ALA A 9 7.35 -13.29 9.82
C ALA A 9 7.12 -12.31 8.65
N ILE A 10 8.18 -11.93 7.92
CA ILE A 10 8.09 -11.10 6.71
C ILE A 10 7.25 -11.80 5.65
N ALA A 11 7.50 -13.07 5.37
CA ALA A 11 6.75 -13.84 4.36
C ALA A 11 5.26 -13.94 4.70
N VAL A 12 4.94 -14.25 5.96
CA VAL A 12 3.54 -14.32 6.44
C VAL A 12 2.87 -12.95 6.34
N SER A 13 3.57 -11.87 6.70
CA SER A 13 3.05 -10.50 6.57
C SER A 13 2.77 -10.15 5.11
N LEU A 14 3.68 -10.43 4.18
CA LEU A 14 3.47 -10.18 2.76
C LEU A 14 2.30 -10.99 2.19
N ILE A 15 2.12 -12.25 2.61
CA ILE A 15 0.97 -13.07 2.20
C ILE A 15 -0.34 -12.48 2.76
N ALA A 16 -0.37 -12.09 4.02
CA ALA A 16 -1.53 -11.46 4.63
C ALA A 16 -1.91 -10.15 3.92
N ILE A 17 -0.92 -9.32 3.59
CA ILE A 17 -1.09 -8.10 2.81
C ILE A 17 -1.63 -8.41 1.42
N LEU A 18 -1.08 -9.39 0.72
CA LEU A 18 -1.54 -9.81 -0.60
C LEU A 18 -3.01 -10.23 -0.57
N ILE A 19 -3.40 -11.06 0.39
CA ILE A 19 -4.79 -11.51 0.56
C ILE A 19 -5.70 -10.30 0.84
N TYR A 20 -5.33 -9.43 1.77
CA TYR A 20 -6.11 -8.25 2.12
C TYR A 20 -6.34 -7.35 0.90
N ILE A 21 -5.28 -7.03 0.14
CA ILE A 21 -5.39 -6.15 -1.03
C ILE A 21 -6.15 -6.85 -2.17
N ALA A 22 -5.94 -8.15 -2.39
CA ALA A 22 -6.66 -8.90 -3.42
C ALA A 22 -8.18 -8.97 -3.15
N LEU A 23 -8.59 -9.02 -1.89
CA LEU A 23 -10.00 -8.96 -1.49
C LEU A 23 -10.58 -7.54 -1.62
N ARG A 24 -9.77 -6.52 -1.37
CA ARG A 24 -10.19 -5.11 -1.37
C ARG A 24 -10.14 -4.47 -2.75
N PHE A 25 -9.15 -4.87 -3.57
CA PHE A 25 -8.86 -4.34 -4.90
C PHE A 25 -8.81 -5.45 -5.95
N GLU A 26 -8.57 -5.10 -7.21
CA GLU A 26 -8.27 -6.09 -8.24
C GLU A 26 -6.85 -6.66 -8.07
N TRP A 27 -6.62 -7.89 -8.54
CA TRP A 27 -5.33 -8.59 -8.41
C TRP A 27 -4.12 -7.82 -8.94
N ARG A 28 -4.30 -6.95 -9.96
CA ARG A 28 -3.22 -6.09 -10.50
C ARG A 28 -2.73 -5.07 -9.48
N PHE A 29 -3.64 -4.48 -8.69
CA PHE A 29 -3.30 -3.60 -7.58
C PHE A 29 -2.57 -4.36 -6.48
N ALA A 30 -3.00 -5.59 -6.19
CA ALA A 30 -2.35 -6.43 -5.20
C ALA A 30 -0.90 -6.75 -5.58
N LEU A 31 -0.65 -7.12 -6.84
CA LEU A 31 0.70 -7.36 -7.33
C LEU A 31 1.57 -6.10 -7.30
N ALA A 32 1.03 -4.95 -7.70
CA ALA A 32 1.76 -3.69 -7.65
C ALA A 32 2.14 -3.29 -6.21
N ALA A 33 1.22 -3.49 -5.24
CA ALA A 33 1.52 -3.28 -3.83
C ALA A 33 2.64 -4.21 -3.34
N ILE A 34 2.57 -5.51 -3.63
CA ILE A 34 3.60 -6.47 -3.17
C ILE A 34 4.97 -6.13 -3.75
N ILE A 35 5.06 -5.72 -5.01
CA ILE A 35 6.34 -5.29 -5.61
C ILE A 35 6.90 -4.09 -4.84
N SER A 36 6.04 -3.11 -4.50
CA SER A 36 6.43 -1.96 -3.70
C SER A 36 6.88 -2.35 -2.29
N GLU A 37 6.15 -3.24 -1.62
CA GLU A 37 6.50 -3.72 -0.29
C GLU A 37 7.82 -4.51 -0.26
N ILE A 38 8.07 -5.37 -1.26
CA ILE A 38 9.36 -6.06 -1.40
C ILE A 38 10.50 -5.06 -1.59
N HIS A 39 10.31 -4.04 -2.42
CA HIS A 39 11.27 -2.95 -2.61
C HIS A 39 11.60 -2.28 -1.26
N ASP A 40 10.59 -1.94 -0.45
CA ASP A 40 10.77 -1.25 0.82
C ASP A 40 11.50 -2.12 1.85
N VAL A 41 11.18 -3.41 1.90
CA VAL A 41 11.91 -4.38 2.73
C VAL A 41 13.38 -4.47 2.30
N VAL A 42 13.65 -4.57 1.00
CA VAL A 42 15.03 -4.66 0.48
C VAL A 42 15.83 -3.41 0.82
N ILE A 43 15.25 -2.21 0.65
CA ILE A 43 15.90 -0.94 1.01
C ILE A 43 16.17 -0.88 2.53
N THR A 44 15.18 -1.25 3.35
CA THR A 44 15.31 -1.21 4.80
C THR A 44 16.36 -2.21 5.30
N LEU A 45 16.37 -3.44 4.78
CA LEU A 45 17.39 -4.44 5.10
C LEU A 45 18.78 -4.03 4.59
N GLY A 46 18.84 -3.40 3.41
CA GLY A 46 20.05 -2.81 2.86
C GLY A 46 20.65 -1.74 3.80
N ALA A 47 19.79 -0.88 4.34
CA ALA A 47 20.22 0.14 5.30
C ALA A 47 20.70 -0.48 6.63
N ILE A 48 19.99 -1.47 7.17
CA ILE A 48 20.41 -2.23 8.36
C ILE A 48 21.82 -2.81 8.15
N SER A 49 22.07 -3.39 6.97
CA SER A 49 23.38 -3.95 6.63
C SER A 49 24.45 -2.88 6.46
N LEU A 50 24.12 -1.78 5.74
CA LEU A 50 25.05 -0.69 5.43
C LEU A 50 25.52 0.04 6.70
N PHE A 51 24.59 0.32 7.61
CA PHE A 51 24.88 1.00 8.89
C PHE A 51 25.32 0.04 9.99
N LYS A 52 25.47 -1.27 9.67
CA LYS A 52 25.87 -2.31 10.61
C LYS A 52 25.02 -2.35 11.88
N ILE A 53 23.70 -2.17 11.70
CA ILE A 53 22.73 -2.23 12.78
C ILE A 53 22.60 -3.68 13.22
N ASP A 54 22.62 -3.93 14.53
CA ASP A 54 22.45 -5.27 15.09
C ASP A 54 21.06 -5.83 14.75
N VAL A 55 21.03 -7.04 14.21
CA VAL A 55 19.78 -7.74 13.90
C VAL A 55 19.25 -8.40 15.16
N ASN A 56 18.31 -7.74 15.79
CA ASN A 56 17.62 -8.17 17.00
C ASN A 56 16.08 -8.13 16.79
N LEU A 57 15.31 -8.40 17.85
CA LEU A 57 13.86 -8.36 17.76
C LEU A 57 13.32 -6.95 17.45
N ASP A 58 14.00 -5.92 17.93
CA ASP A 58 13.56 -4.53 17.72
C ASP A 58 13.73 -4.12 16.24
N THR A 59 14.88 -4.44 15.64
CA THR A 59 15.10 -4.18 14.21
C THR A 59 14.16 -4.99 13.31
N LEU A 60 13.84 -6.23 13.70
CA LEU A 60 12.81 -7.01 13.01
C LEU A 60 11.43 -6.37 13.16
N ALA A 61 11.07 -5.91 14.35
CA ALA A 61 9.82 -5.17 14.57
C ALA A 61 9.76 -3.87 13.73
N ALA A 62 10.91 -3.17 13.57
CA ALA A 62 10.99 -2.01 12.68
C ALA A 62 10.66 -2.39 11.23
N VAL A 63 11.25 -3.45 10.69
CA VAL A 63 10.97 -3.91 9.31
C VAL A 63 9.50 -4.25 9.13
N LEU A 64 8.88 -4.97 10.08
CA LEU A 64 7.45 -5.30 10.03
C LEU A 64 6.57 -4.05 10.15
N THR A 65 6.99 -3.06 10.94
CA THR A 65 6.29 -1.78 11.07
C THR A 65 6.35 -0.99 9.76
N VAL A 66 7.51 -0.97 9.08
CA VAL A 66 7.67 -0.34 7.76
C VAL A 66 6.69 -0.92 6.75
N LEU A 67 6.52 -2.24 6.69
CA LEU A 67 5.54 -2.90 5.81
C LEU A 67 4.12 -2.35 6.02
N GLY A 68 3.67 -2.30 7.27
CA GLY A 68 2.33 -1.78 7.57
C GLY A 68 2.18 -0.29 7.29
N TYR A 69 3.27 0.47 7.47
CA TYR A 69 3.28 1.90 7.24
C TYR A 69 3.25 2.26 5.75
N SER A 70 4.14 1.65 4.95
CA SER A 70 4.20 1.83 3.50
C SER A 70 2.89 1.47 2.82
N LEU A 71 2.30 0.35 3.23
CA LEU A 71 1.01 -0.11 2.72
C LEU A 71 -0.11 0.91 2.89
N ASN A 72 -0.12 1.68 3.97
CA ASN A 72 -1.15 2.69 4.22
C ASN A 72 -1.18 3.76 3.12
N ASP A 73 -0.03 4.29 2.72
CA ASP A 73 0.07 5.28 1.66
C ASP A 73 -0.27 4.68 0.29
N THR A 74 0.19 3.46 0.02
CA THR A 74 -0.14 2.72 -1.20
C THR A 74 -1.64 2.51 -1.36
N ILE A 75 -2.34 2.11 -0.29
CA ILE A 75 -3.81 1.93 -0.31
C ILE A 75 -4.53 3.24 -0.59
N ILE A 76 -4.13 4.35 0.02
CA ILE A 76 -4.73 5.67 -0.19
C ILE A 76 -4.61 6.10 -1.66
N ILE A 77 -3.41 5.95 -2.24
CA ILE A 77 -3.18 6.28 -3.64
C ILE A 77 -4.00 5.36 -4.56
N PHE A 78 -4.03 4.06 -4.30
CA PHE A 78 -4.78 3.09 -5.09
C PHE A 78 -6.29 3.32 -5.03
N ASP A 79 -6.82 3.66 -3.87
CA ASP A 79 -8.25 4.01 -3.73
C ASP A 79 -8.58 5.27 -4.54
N ARG A 80 -7.69 6.27 -4.52
CA ARG A 80 -7.83 7.48 -5.32
C ARG A 80 -7.72 7.21 -6.83
N ILE A 81 -6.79 6.37 -7.26
CA ILE A 81 -6.67 5.94 -8.67
C ILE A 81 -7.97 5.24 -9.10
N ARG A 82 -8.48 4.32 -8.27
CA ARG A 82 -9.73 3.61 -8.55
C ARG A 82 -10.94 4.56 -8.65
N GLU A 83 -11.01 5.55 -7.78
CA GLU A 83 -12.03 6.60 -7.86
C GLU A 83 -11.86 7.41 -9.16
N GLY A 84 -10.64 7.83 -9.49
CA GLY A 84 -10.34 8.54 -10.73
C GLY A 84 -10.71 7.73 -11.98
N ILE A 85 -10.49 6.43 -12.00
CA ILE A 85 -10.91 5.55 -13.09
C ILE A 85 -12.44 5.57 -13.26
N LYS A 86 -13.21 5.63 -12.17
CA LYS A 86 -14.68 5.64 -12.21
C LYS A 86 -15.26 6.97 -12.63
N THR A 87 -14.68 8.07 -12.19
CA THR A 87 -15.24 9.43 -12.33
C THR A 87 -14.69 10.21 -13.52
N SER A 88 -13.43 10.00 -13.88
CA SER A 88 -12.78 10.72 -14.98
C SER A 88 -13.32 10.28 -16.34
N LYS A 89 -13.37 11.18 -17.30
CA LYS A 89 -13.69 10.89 -18.71
C LYS A 89 -12.46 10.33 -19.48
N LYS A 90 -11.28 10.36 -18.88
CA LYS A 90 -10.03 9.90 -19.49
C LYS A 90 -10.05 8.38 -19.68
N THR A 91 -9.48 7.93 -20.79
CA THR A 91 -9.35 6.50 -21.13
C THR A 91 -7.96 5.96 -20.86
N GLU A 92 -6.97 6.85 -20.74
CA GLU A 92 -5.59 6.50 -20.43
C GLU A 92 -5.36 6.47 -18.92
N LEU A 93 -4.60 5.47 -18.45
CA LEU A 93 -4.34 5.27 -17.03
C LEU A 93 -3.31 6.28 -16.48
N ALA A 94 -2.27 6.63 -17.24
CA ALA A 94 -1.18 7.49 -16.77
C ALA A 94 -1.65 8.88 -16.29
N PRO A 95 -2.50 9.62 -17.02
CA PRO A 95 -3.03 10.89 -16.52
C PRO A 95 -3.90 10.74 -15.25
N ILE A 96 -4.61 9.60 -15.11
CA ILE A 96 -5.44 9.32 -13.93
C ILE A 96 -4.53 9.07 -12.72
N ILE A 97 -3.44 8.32 -12.89
CA ILE A 97 -2.45 8.10 -11.84
C ILE A 97 -1.85 9.43 -11.39
N ASN A 98 -1.37 10.26 -12.31
CA ASN A 98 -0.76 11.54 -11.98
C ASN A 98 -1.69 12.47 -11.20
N GLU A 99 -2.96 12.55 -11.59
CA GLU A 99 -3.97 13.33 -10.86
C GLU A 99 -4.26 12.75 -9.48
N SER A 100 -4.32 11.42 -9.37
CA SER A 100 -4.59 10.74 -8.11
C SER A 100 -3.45 10.91 -7.12
N VAL A 101 -2.20 10.74 -7.57
CA VAL A 101 -1.00 10.96 -6.77
C VAL A 101 -0.93 12.43 -6.33
N SER A 102 -1.13 13.38 -7.25
CA SER A 102 -1.12 14.80 -6.90
C SER A 102 -2.18 15.17 -5.87
N ALA A 103 -3.37 14.57 -5.97
CA ALA A 103 -4.47 14.83 -5.04
C ALA A 103 -4.23 14.26 -3.63
N THR A 104 -3.42 13.20 -3.51
CA THR A 104 -3.09 12.56 -2.22
C THR A 104 -1.76 13.03 -1.64
N LEU A 105 -0.91 13.67 -2.45
CA LEU A 105 0.47 14.03 -2.09
C LEU A 105 0.57 14.83 -0.79
N SER A 106 -0.24 15.85 -0.63
CA SER A 106 -0.23 16.70 0.57
C SER A 106 -0.52 15.89 1.84
N ARG A 107 -1.46 14.95 1.78
CA ARG A 107 -1.79 14.05 2.89
C ARG A 107 -0.64 13.11 3.18
N THR A 108 -0.10 12.44 2.17
CA THR A 108 1.01 11.50 2.30
C THR A 108 2.24 12.18 2.88
N VAL A 109 2.64 13.34 2.35
CA VAL A 109 3.79 14.11 2.88
C VAL A 109 3.56 14.56 4.32
N LEU A 110 2.35 14.98 4.68
CA LEU A 110 2.06 15.42 6.05
C LEU A 110 2.10 14.22 7.02
N THR A 111 1.46 13.11 6.70
CA THR A 111 1.45 11.93 7.58
C THR A 111 2.82 11.32 7.73
N SER A 112 3.54 11.12 6.64
CA SER A 112 4.90 10.58 6.65
C SER A 112 5.90 11.55 7.31
N GLY A 113 5.76 12.84 7.07
CA GLY A 113 6.60 13.88 7.67
C GLY A 113 6.44 13.95 9.20
N LEU A 114 5.21 13.88 9.72
CA LEU A 114 4.98 13.87 11.16
C LEU A 114 5.53 12.62 11.82
N THR A 115 5.31 11.46 11.21
CA THR A 115 5.86 10.19 11.74
C THR A 115 7.38 10.18 11.66
N LEU A 116 7.95 10.65 10.55
CA LEU A 116 9.40 10.78 10.39
C LEU A 116 10.00 11.70 11.45
N ALA A 117 9.38 12.86 11.71
CA ALA A 117 9.83 13.79 12.75
C ALA A 117 9.84 13.11 14.13
N THR A 118 8.79 12.37 14.47
CA THR A 118 8.68 11.60 15.73
C THR A 118 9.80 10.57 15.83
N VAL A 119 10.05 9.80 14.77
CA VAL A 119 11.09 8.76 14.77
C VAL A 119 12.50 9.35 14.79
N VAL A 120 12.71 10.53 14.17
CA VAL A 120 13.98 11.27 14.26
C VAL A 120 14.24 11.72 15.69
N ILE A 121 13.22 12.25 16.39
CA ILE A 121 13.33 12.59 17.81
C ILE A 121 13.68 11.35 18.63
N LEU A 122 13.02 10.22 18.35
CA LEU A 122 13.29 8.96 19.02
C LEU A 122 14.72 8.47 18.77
N TYR A 123 15.26 8.66 17.57
CA TYR A 123 16.65 8.32 17.23
C TYR A 123 17.66 9.10 18.07
N PHE A 124 17.45 10.38 18.29
CA PHE A 124 18.40 11.22 19.04
C PHE A 124 18.23 11.15 20.56
N PHE A 125 17.00 10.96 21.04
CA PHE A 125 16.67 11.05 22.47
C PHE A 125 16.23 9.72 23.10
N GLY A 126 16.04 8.65 22.29
CA GLY A 126 15.53 7.37 22.77
C GLY A 126 16.57 6.44 23.43
N GLY A 127 17.85 6.80 23.33
CA GLY A 127 18.95 6.01 23.87
C GLY A 127 19.44 4.89 22.95
N GLU A 128 20.57 4.27 23.30
CA GLU A 128 21.28 3.32 22.44
C GLU A 128 20.43 2.08 22.07
N MET A 129 19.59 1.59 22.97
CA MET A 129 18.79 0.38 22.74
C MET A 129 17.83 0.49 21.56
N ILE A 130 17.23 1.66 21.35
CA ILE A 130 16.22 1.87 20.28
C ILE A 130 16.77 2.65 19.07
N GLN A 131 18.06 2.98 19.08
CA GLN A 131 18.68 3.73 18.00
C GLN A 131 18.65 2.95 16.67
N GLY A 132 18.97 1.66 16.70
CA GLY A 132 18.91 0.78 15.52
C GLY A 132 17.49 0.62 14.98
N PHE A 133 16.51 0.44 15.86
CA PHE A 133 15.10 0.43 15.53
C PHE A 133 14.66 1.74 14.82
N SER A 134 15.00 2.87 15.43
CA SER A 134 14.64 4.18 14.91
C SER A 134 15.28 4.47 13.56
N LEU A 135 16.55 4.11 13.37
CA LEU A 135 17.24 4.31 12.09
C LEU A 135 16.63 3.45 10.98
N ALA A 136 16.29 2.19 11.26
CA ALA A 136 15.59 1.32 10.32
C ALA A 136 14.22 1.90 9.93
N LEU A 137 13.46 2.45 10.89
CA LEU A 137 12.20 3.12 10.62
C LEU A 137 12.36 4.40 9.78
N ILE A 138 13.36 5.25 10.08
CA ILE A 138 13.62 6.46 9.30
C ILE A 138 13.80 6.10 7.81
N VAL A 139 14.69 5.15 7.52
CA VAL A 139 14.94 4.72 6.14
C VAL A 139 13.69 4.09 5.54
N GLY A 140 13.02 3.21 6.27
CA GLY A 140 11.82 2.53 5.82
C GLY A 140 10.66 3.46 5.51
N ILE A 141 10.41 4.48 6.34
CA ILE A 141 9.35 5.48 6.10
C ILE A 141 9.65 6.31 4.85
N ILE A 142 10.91 6.75 4.67
CA ILE A 142 11.31 7.48 3.47
C ILE A 142 11.15 6.59 2.23
N ALA A 143 11.68 5.37 2.27
CA ALA A 143 11.57 4.42 1.16
C ALA A 143 10.09 4.14 0.83
N GLY A 144 9.26 3.82 1.81
CA GLY A 144 7.84 3.50 1.64
C GLY A 144 7.02 4.65 1.10
N THR A 145 7.30 5.88 1.55
CA THR A 145 6.63 7.07 1.01
C THR A 145 7.00 7.30 -0.46
N LEU A 146 8.26 7.12 -0.83
CA LEU A 146 8.70 7.26 -2.21
C LEU A 146 8.21 6.11 -3.08
N SER A 147 8.22 4.88 -2.58
CA SER A 147 7.81 3.70 -3.33
C SER A 147 6.32 3.68 -3.65
N SER A 148 5.45 4.16 -2.76
CA SER A 148 4.02 4.29 -3.03
C SER A 148 3.74 5.20 -4.24
N ILE A 149 4.55 6.24 -4.44
CA ILE A 149 4.44 7.19 -5.54
C ILE A 149 5.15 6.68 -6.80
N PHE A 150 6.42 6.26 -6.68
CA PHE A 150 7.31 6.01 -7.82
C PHE A 150 7.45 4.52 -8.19
N VAL A 151 7.03 3.60 -7.35
CA VAL A 151 7.06 2.15 -7.61
C VAL A 151 5.65 1.58 -7.74
N ALA A 152 4.82 1.66 -6.69
CA ALA A 152 3.49 1.05 -6.69
C ALA A 152 2.58 1.61 -7.80
N SER A 153 2.50 2.94 -7.91
CA SER A 153 1.61 3.60 -8.86
C SER A 153 2.02 3.36 -10.33
N PRO A 154 3.29 3.54 -10.74
CA PRO A 154 3.72 3.25 -12.12
C PRO A 154 3.68 1.76 -12.47
N THR A 155 3.84 0.86 -11.52
CA THR A 155 3.77 -0.59 -11.77
C THR A 155 2.40 -1.00 -12.33
N LEU A 156 1.32 -0.28 -12.02
CA LEU A 156 0.01 -0.50 -12.63
C LEU A 156 0.02 -0.32 -14.16
N LEU A 157 0.86 0.56 -14.69
CA LEU A 157 1.02 0.75 -16.14
C LEU A 157 1.64 -0.48 -16.80
N TRP A 158 2.61 -1.13 -16.13
CA TRP A 158 3.28 -2.33 -16.65
C TRP A 158 2.31 -3.52 -16.77
N PHE A 159 1.33 -3.61 -15.90
CA PHE A 159 0.30 -4.67 -15.95
C PHE A 159 -0.77 -4.44 -17.02
N LYS A 160 -0.59 -3.47 -17.94
CA LYS A 160 -1.54 -3.15 -19.01
C LYS A 160 -2.99 -3.06 -18.49
N PHE A 161 -3.17 -2.31 -17.41
CA PHE A 161 -4.48 -2.12 -16.80
C PHE A 161 -5.41 -1.37 -17.75
N SER A 162 -6.52 -1.98 -18.15
CA SER A 162 -7.50 -1.36 -19.04
C SER A 162 -8.55 -0.58 -18.23
N VAL A 163 -8.53 0.73 -18.37
CA VAL A 163 -9.52 1.64 -17.75
C VAL A 163 -10.94 1.30 -18.22
N LEU A 164 -11.10 0.99 -19.52
CA LEU A 164 -12.40 0.67 -20.11
C LEU A 164 -12.98 -0.65 -19.57
N GLU A 165 -12.15 -1.70 -19.51
CA GLU A 165 -12.59 -2.99 -18.95
C GLU A 165 -13.00 -2.86 -17.48
N PHE A 166 -12.25 -2.09 -16.71
CA PHE A 166 -12.58 -1.85 -15.31
C PHE A 166 -13.93 -1.14 -15.17
N ARG A 167 -14.16 -0.06 -15.94
CA ARG A 167 -15.43 0.67 -15.92
C ARG A 167 -16.60 -0.22 -16.31
N ASN A 168 -16.46 -1.00 -17.37
CA ASN A 168 -17.51 -1.91 -17.82
C ASN A 168 -17.86 -2.94 -16.75
N LYS A 169 -16.86 -3.53 -16.08
CA LYS A 169 -17.09 -4.45 -14.95
C LYS A 169 -17.81 -3.77 -13.78
N GLU A 170 -17.46 -2.54 -13.45
CA GLU A 170 -18.11 -1.81 -12.35
C GLU A 170 -19.56 -1.45 -12.70
N ILE A 171 -19.83 -1.05 -13.94
CA ILE A 171 -21.19 -0.79 -14.43
C ILE A 171 -22.03 -2.07 -14.40
N GLU A 172 -21.47 -3.20 -14.83
CA GLU A 172 -22.16 -4.49 -14.78
C GLU A 172 -22.46 -4.94 -13.35
N LYS A 173 -21.48 -4.78 -12.44
CA LYS A 173 -21.69 -5.07 -11.01
C LYS A 173 -22.81 -4.20 -10.41
N ALA A 174 -22.83 -2.91 -10.74
CA ALA A 174 -23.86 -1.99 -10.28
C ALA A 174 -25.25 -2.39 -10.79
N LYS A 175 -25.39 -2.74 -12.08
CA LYS A 175 -26.63 -3.25 -12.68
C LYS A 175 -27.10 -4.52 -11.98
N ARG A 176 -26.23 -5.50 -11.83
CA ARG A 176 -26.56 -6.78 -11.13
C ARG A 176 -27.01 -6.55 -9.68
N LYS A 177 -26.41 -5.58 -8.97
CA LYS A 177 -26.84 -5.22 -7.62
C LYS A 177 -28.24 -4.61 -7.62
N GLN A 178 -28.48 -3.67 -8.51
CA GLN A 178 -29.79 -3.01 -8.68
C GLN A 178 -30.89 -4.03 -9.04
N ASP A 179 -30.62 -4.97 -9.96
CA ASP A 179 -31.56 -6.01 -10.33
C ASP A 179 -31.86 -6.95 -9.15
N LYS A 180 -30.86 -7.32 -8.35
CA LYS A 180 -31.08 -8.11 -7.13
C LYS A 180 -31.95 -7.37 -6.11
N GLU A 181 -31.68 -6.08 -5.88
CA GLU A 181 -32.48 -5.25 -4.97
C GLU A 181 -33.92 -5.09 -5.47
N ARG A 182 -34.09 -4.88 -6.78
CA ARG A 182 -35.42 -4.79 -7.40
C ARG A 182 -36.18 -6.10 -7.26
N ASN A 183 -35.54 -7.24 -7.55
CA ASN A 183 -36.19 -8.56 -7.41
C ASN A 183 -36.57 -8.83 -5.95
N ARG A 184 -35.66 -8.53 -5.00
CA ARG A 184 -35.96 -8.67 -3.56
C ARG A 184 -37.17 -7.83 -3.13
N ALA A 185 -37.22 -6.57 -3.60
CA ALA A 185 -38.35 -5.70 -3.29
C ALA A 185 -39.69 -6.17 -3.92
N MET A 186 -39.64 -6.86 -5.10
CA MET A 186 -40.82 -7.48 -5.70
C MET A 186 -41.31 -8.69 -4.89
N TYR A 187 -40.40 -9.54 -4.40
CA TYR A 187 -40.74 -10.68 -3.52
C TYR A 187 -41.33 -10.20 -2.19
N GLU A 188 -40.75 -9.15 -1.57
CA GLU A 188 -41.25 -8.59 -0.32
C GLU A 188 -42.64 -7.94 -0.47
N LYS A 189 -42.99 -7.44 -1.66
CA LYS A 189 -44.32 -6.87 -1.96
C LYS A 189 -45.34 -7.89 -2.42
N GLY A 190 -44.99 -9.16 -2.53
CA GLY A 190 -45.90 -10.24 -2.95
C GLY A 190 -46.41 -10.11 -4.40
N THR A 191 -45.64 -9.45 -5.27
CA THR A 191 -46.03 -9.20 -6.68
C THR A 191 -45.47 -10.24 -7.65
N VAL A 192 -44.94 -11.35 -7.12
CA VAL A 192 -44.54 -12.55 -7.88
C VAL A 192 -45.07 -13.79 -7.19
#